data_ca7099e7c8a4e75bc281f3129ae31d2d
#
_entry.id   ca7099e7c8a4e75bc281f3129ae31d2d
#
_cell.length_a   1.000
_cell.length_b   1.000
_cell.length_c   1.000
_cell.angle_alpha   90.00
_cell.angle_beta   90.00
_cell.angle_gamma   90.00
#
_symmetry.space_group_name_H-M   'P 1'
#
loop_
_entity.id
_entity.type
_entity.pdbx_description
1 polymer ?
#
loop_
_entity_poly.entity_id
_entity_poly.type
_entity_poly.pdbx_seq_one_letter_code
_entity_poly.pdbx_strand_id
1 'polypeptide(L)'
;MALERPLFICDHAERLLCPLPLKIDTYRGCSTRCAYCSLNGLRTGIGGFNNVQPNSIRYIEKFFYKRKTGMERALIDQRSPIQIGVSSDPLQPAEKQFHITLRVLKILQDRQYPTVITTKFSNRLTESRYLEAIEGLPLAVQCSVSTEDPAMLQRLEPGAPSLEERMAALDALNEAGVHVQLRLWPYIPDLAGNPGEYF
;
A
#
# COMPACT_ATOMS: atom_id res chain seq x y z
N MET A 1 9.34 -24.28 -5.54
CA MET A 1 8.40 -23.15 -5.31
C MET A 1 9.14 -22.10 -4.52
N ALA A 2 9.54 -21.01 -5.16
CA ALA A 2 10.12 -19.89 -4.43
C ALA A 2 9.03 -19.30 -3.53
N LEU A 3 9.24 -19.31 -2.22
CA LEU A 3 8.41 -18.60 -1.26
C LEU A 3 8.51 -17.12 -1.61
N GLU A 4 7.42 -16.53 -2.11
CA GLU A 4 7.36 -15.09 -2.32
C GLU A 4 7.67 -14.40 -1.00
N ARG A 5 8.71 -13.57 -1.00
CA ARG A 5 9.09 -12.80 0.18
C ARG A 5 8.17 -11.59 0.27
N PRO A 6 7.51 -11.32 1.41
CA PRO A 6 6.67 -10.14 1.58
C PRO A 6 7.47 -8.83 1.54
N LEU A 7 8.79 -8.90 1.74
CA LEU A 7 9.72 -7.80 1.58
C LEU A 7 10.71 -8.14 0.47
N PHE A 8 10.84 -7.25 -0.52
CA PHE A 8 11.76 -7.41 -1.64
C PHE A 8 12.40 -6.07 -2.05
N ILE A 9 13.55 -6.18 -2.71
CA ILE A 9 14.23 -5.05 -3.31
C ILE A 9 13.86 -5.03 -4.78
N CYS A 10 13.44 -3.87 -5.29
CA CYS A 10 13.14 -3.69 -6.72
C CYS A 10 14.36 -4.02 -7.58
N ASP A 11 14.11 -4.65 -8.71
CA ASP A 11 15.09 -4.74 -9.77
C ASP A 11 15.29 -3.38 -10.51
N HIS A 12 16.19 -3.35 -11.48
CA HIS A 12 16.50 -2.10 -12.20
C HIS A 12 15.33 -1.57 -13.02
N ALA A 13 14.50 -2.44 -13.59
CA ALA A 13 13.36 -2.02 -14.40
C ALA A 13 12.29 -1.35 -13.54
N GLU A 14 12.00 -1.92 -12.38
CA GLU A 14 11.06 -1.34 -11.43
C GLU A 14 11.56 -0.04 -10.79
N ARG A 15 12.87 0.13 -10.64
CA ARG A 15 13.47 1.36 -10.08
C ARG A 15 13.23 2.59 -10.95
N LEU A 16 13.11 2.43 -12.26
CA LEU A 16 12.79 3.53 -13.18
C LEU A 16 11.36 4.05 -12.97
N LEU A 17 10.44 3.15 -12.54
CA LEU A 17 9.03 3.49 -12.34
C LEU A 17 8.70 3.84 -10.89
N CYS A 18 9.50 3.33 -9.93
CA CYS A 18 9.28 3.55 -8.51
C CYS A 18 10.62 3.67 -7.78
N PRO A 19 10.99 4.88 -7.31
CA PRO A 19 12.29 5.11 -6.69
C PRO A 19 12.45 4.48 -5.31
N LEU A 20 11.39 3.91 -4.72
CA LEU A 20 11.43 3.28 -3.41
C LEU A 20 11.95 1.84 -3.53
N PRO A 21 13.19 1.56 -3.07
CA PRO A 21 13.83 0.26 -3.31
C PRO A 21 13.30 -0.85 -2.40
N LEU A 22 12.74 -0.51 -1.24
CA LEU A 22 12.21 -1.48 -0.28
C LEU A 22 10.70 -1.54 -0.38
N LYS A 23 10.15 -2.73 -0.60
CA LYS A 23 8.71 -2.96 -0.79
C LYS A 23 8.20 -4.08 0.12
N ILE A 24 7.01 -3.89 0.67
CA ILE A 24 6.30 -4.87 1.49
C ILE A 24 4.89 -5.07 0.93
N ASP A 25 4.51 -6.31 0.68
CA ASP A 25 3.13 -6.70 0.53
C ASP A 25 2.68 -7.51 1.75
N THR A 26 1.70 -6.98 2.48
CA THR A 26 1.14 -7.60 3.68
C THR A 26 0.19 -8.75 3.35
N TYR A 27 -0.31 -8.77 2.11
CA TYR A 27 -1.20 -9.79 1.58
C TYR A 27 -0.73 -10.27 0.23
N ARG A 28 -1.05 -11.54 -0.09
CA ARG A 28 -1.05 -12.10 -1.45
C ARG A 28 -2.49 -12.09 -1.93
N GLY A 29 -2.70 -11.55 -3.13
CA GLY A 29 -4.04 -11.31 -3.67
C GLY A 29 -4.70 -10.06 -3.13
N CYS A 30 -5.74 -9.61 -3.82
CA CYS A 30 -6.46 -8.40 -3.49
C CYS A 30 -7.93 -8.52 -3.85
N SER A 31 -8.82 -8.27 -2.89
CA SER A 31 -10.26 -8.39 -3.07
C SER A 31 -10.93 -7.18 -3.72
N THR A 32 -10.18 -6.12 -4.03
CA THR A 32 -10.69 -4.89 -4.68
C THR A 32 -11.22 -5.11 -6.09
N ARG A 33 -10.72 -6.12 -6.81
CA ARG A 33 -11.17 -6.50 -8.16
C ARG A 33 -11.11 -5.35 -9.18
N CYS A 34 -10.11 -4.49 -9.10
CA CYS A 34 -9.95 -3.41 -10.04
C CYS A 34 -9.83 -3.94 -11.48
N ALA A 35 -10.62 -3.38 -12.40
CA ALA A 35 -10.71 -3.86 -13.78
C ALA A 35 -9.38 -3.81 -14.53
N TYR A 36 -8.53 -2.83 -14.22
CA TYR A 36 -7.21 -2.60 -14.81
C TYR A 36 -6.07 -3.34 -14.10
N CYS A 37 -6.36 -4.09 -13.05
CA CYS A 37 -5.31 -4.68 -12.21
C CYS A 37 -4.52 -5.76 -12.95
N SER A 38 -3.20 -5.67 -12.92
CA SER A 38 -2.31 -6.66 -13.51
C SER A 38 -2.44 -8.06 -12.89
N LEU A 39 -2.96 -8.15 -11.66
CA LEU A 39 -3.28 -9.43 -11.01
C LEU A 39 -4.38 -10.21 -11.75
N ASN A 40 -5.21 -9.54 -12.57
CA ASN A 40 -6.21 -10.19 -13.42
C ASN A 40 -5.60 -11.13 -14.48
N GLY A 41 -4.42 -10.80 -14.98
CA GLY A 41 -3.71 -11.59 -16.01
C GLY A 41 -2.84 -12.71 -15.43
N LEU A 42 -2.54 -12.66 -14.14
CA LEU A 42 -1.74 -13.68 -13.48
C LEU A 42 -2.63 -14.88 -13.11
N ARG A 43 -2.81 -15.80 -14.05
CA ARG A 43 -3.45 -17.11 -13.84
C ARG A 43 -2.67 -18.06 -12.93
N THR A 44 -1.76 -17.54 -12.12
CA THR A 44 -1.04 -18.34 -11.13
C THR A 44 -1.93 -18.48 -9.90
N GLY A 45 -2.31 -19.68 -9.54
CA GLY A 45 -3.27 -20.04 -8.46
C GLY A 45 -2.92 -19.60 -7.04
N ILE A 46 -2.10 -18.55 -6.90
CA ILE A 46 -1.67 -17.95 -5.65
C ILE A 46 -1.93 -16.45 -5.77
N GLY A 47 -2.97 -15.97 -5.09
CA GLY A 47 -3.18 -14.54 -4.91
C GLY A 47 -4.08 -13.85 -5.92
N GLY A 48 -5.04 -14.54 -6.50
CA GLY A 48 -6.12 -13.92 -7.28
C GLY A 48 -7.12 -13.17 -6.38
N PHE A 49 -8.11 -12.53 -6.99
CA PHE A 49 -9.14 -11.76 -6.29
C PHE A 49 -9.95 -12.55 -5.24
N ASN A 50 -10.06 -13.86 -5.40
CA ASN A 50 -10.87 -14.72 -4.54
C ASN A 50 -10.07 -15.48 -3.48
N ASN A 51 -8.74 -15.36 -3.49
CA ASN A 51 -7.86 -16.09 -2.58
C ASN A 51 -6.82 -15.16 -1.96
N VAL A 52 -7.30 -14.27 -1.10
CA VAL A 52 -6.42 -13.37 -0.33
C VAL A 52 -5.82 -14.13 0.84
N GLN A 53 -4.50 -14.15 0.92
CA GLN A 53 -3.76 -14.81 1.99
C GLN A 53 -2.87 -13.81 2.73
N PRO A 54 -2.84 -13.83 4.07
CA PRO A 54 -1.91 -13.01 4.83
C PRO A 54 -0.47 -13.46 4.61
N ASN A 55 0.45 -12.53 4.47
CA ASN A 55 1.87 -12.80 4.47
C ASN A 55 2.39 -12.97 5.90
N SER A 56 3.48 -13.71 6.05
CA SER A 56 4.07 -13.95 7.36
C SER A 56 4.78 -12.69 7.88
N ILE A 57 4.34 -12.17 9.00
CA ILE A 57 4.99 -11.04 9.68
C ILE A 57 6.41 -11.33 10.13
N ARG A 58 6.75 -12.62 10.34
CA ARG A 58 8.11 -13.04 10.73
C ARG A 58 9.21 -12.57 9.77
N TYR A 59 8.87 -12.34 8.50
CA TYR A 59 9.84 -11.80 7.54
C TYR A 59 10.23 -10.37 7.86
N ILE A 60 9.28 -9.55 8.30
CA ILE A 60 9.51 -8.15 8.63
C ILE A 60 10.24 -8.04 9.96
N GLU A 61 9.83 -8.83 10.94
CA GLU A 61 10.56 -8.95 12.19
C GLU A 61 12.03 -9.33 11.94
N LYS A 62 12.28 -10.38 11.14
CA LYS A 62 13.63 -10.82 10.79
C LYS A 62 14.40 -9.79 9.96
N PHE A 63 13.72 -8.99 9.13
CA PHE A 63 14.38 -7.98 8.31
C PHE A 63 15.18 -7.01 9.16
N PHE A 64 14.63 -6.54 10.26
CA PHE A 64 15.30 -5.60 11.16
C PHE A 64 16.25 -6.27 12.18
N TYR A 65 16.02 -7.51 12.55
CA TYR A 65 16.77 -8.19 13.62
C TYR A 65 17.92 -9.07 13.14
N LYS A 66 17.86 -9.56 11.89
CA LYS A 66 18.96 -10.37 11.35
C LYS A 66 20.09 -9.49 10.81
N ARG A 67 21.33 -9.92 11.09
CA ARG A 67 22.51 -9.31 10.47
C ARG A 67 22.36 -9.39 8.95
N LYS A 68 22.36 -8.22 8.32
CA LYS A 68 22.27 -8.06 6.86
C LYS A 68 23.63 -7.75 6.28
N THR A 69 23.82 -8.09 5.02
CA THR A 69 25.04 -7.81 4.25
C THR A 69 24.66 -7.25 2.88
N GLY A 70 25.61 -6.64 2.18
CA GLY A 70 25.40 -6.15 0.83
C GLY A 70 24.36 -5.02 0.75
N MET A 71 23.59 -5.03 -0.34
CA MET A 71 22.65 -3.95 -0.67
C MET A 71 21.55 -3.78 0.38
N GLU A 72 21.00 -4.87 0.93
CA GLU A 72 19.96 -4.78 1.97
C GLU A 72 20.47 -3.99 3.19
N ARG A 73 21.71 -4.24 3.58
CA ARG A 73 22.34 -3.53 4.70
C ARG A 73 22.49 -2.04 4.39
N ALA A 74 23.01 -1.69 3.22
CA ALA A 74 23.19 -0.30 2.82
C ALA A 74 21.86 0.46 2.82
N LEU A 75 20.78 -0.13 2.28
CA LEU A 75 19.47 0.50 2.25
C LEU A 75 18.89 0.72 3.66
N ILE A 76 19.10 -0.22 4.58
CA ILE A 76 18.65 -0.07 5.97
C ILE A 76 19.45 1.02 6.69
N ASP A 77 20.78 1.03 6.53
CA ASP A 77 21.64 2.01 7.18
C ASP A 77 21.38 3.44 6.68
N GLN A 78 21.06 3.57 5.39
CA GLN A 78 20.62 4.84 4.78
C GLN A 78 19.17 5.20 5.12
N ARG A 79 18.45 4.34 5.86
CA ARG A 79 17.03 4.49 6.17
C ARG A 79 16.17 4.73 4.92
N SER A 80 16.46 4.01 3.82
CA SER A 80 15.66 4.09 2.60
C SER A 80 14.21 3.76 2.91
N PRO A 81 13.22 4.58 2.51
CA PRO A 81 11.83 4.37 2.85
C PRO A 81 11.30 3.01 2.39
N ILE A 82 10.42 2.41 3.19
CA ILE A 82 9.70 1.19 2.85
C ILE A 82 8.34 1.56 2.26
N GLN A 83 8.03 1.03 1.08
CA GLN A 83 6.70 1.13 0.49
C GLN A 83 5.86 -0.09 0.86
N ILE A 84 4.67 0.13 1.43
CA ILE A 84 3.67 -0.89 1.74
C ILE A 84 2.54 -0.81 0.70
N GLY A 85 2.11 -1.97 0.16
CA GLY A 85 1.01 -2.02 -0.78
C GLY A 85 1.43 -1.80 -2.24
N VAL A 86 2.26 -2.69 -2.76
CA VAL A 86 2.77 -2.64 -4.13
C VAL A 86 1.93 -3.50 -5.06
N SER A 87 1.76 -4.78 -4.72
CA SER A 87 1.02 -5.74 -5.55
C SER A 87 -0.41 -5.96 -5.05
N SER A 88 -0.67 -5.72 -3.77
CA SER A 88 -2.00 -5.85 -3.16
C SER A 88 -2.31 -4.65 -2.27
N ASP A 89 -3.60 -4.34 -2.09
CA ASP A 89 -3.96 -3.29 -1.15
C ASP A 89 -3.73 -3.76 0.30
N PRO A 90 -2.91 -3.04 1.07
CA PRO A 90 -2.55 -3.46 2.43
C PRO A 90 -3.70 -3.31 3.44
N LEU A 91 -4.70 -2.48 3.13
CA LEU A 91 -5.83 -2.19 4.01
C LEU A 91 -7.16 -2.76 3.50
N GLN A 92 -7.10 -3.67 2.51
CA GLN A 92 -8.25 -4.37 1.94
C GLN A 92 -9.10 -5.07 3.02
N PRO A 93 -10.33 -5.53 2.72
CA PRO A 93 -11.23 -6.17 3.69
C PRO A 93 -10.60 -7.28 4.55
N ALA A 94 -9.64 -8.05 4.01
CA ALA A 94 -8.93 -9.09 4.76
C ALA A 94 -8.18 -8.55 5.99
N GLU A 95 -7.78 -7.27 5.97
CA GLU A 95 -7.10 -6.64 7.10
C GLU A 95 -7.98 -6.55 8.35
N LYS A 96 -9.32 -6.51 8.21
CA LYS A 96 -10.26 -6.57 9.36
C LYS A 96 -10.10 -7.86 10.17
N GLN A 97 -9.72 -8.94 9.51
CA GLN A 97 -9.58 -10.25 10.13
C GLN A 97 -8.16 -10.54 10.60
N PHE A 98 -7.16 -10.25 9.75
CA PHE A 98 -5.80 -10.73 9.98
C PHE A 98 -4.88 -9.69 10.64
N HIS A 99 -5.18 -8.39 10.53
CA HIS A 99 -4.42 -7.27 11.11
C HIS A 99 -2.90 -7.33 10.83
N ILE A 100 -2.52 -7.74 9.62
CA ILE A 100 -1.11 -7.88 9.26
C ILE A 100 -0.48 -6.50 9.05
N THR A 101 -1.18 -5.60 8.34
CA THR A 101 -0.68 -4.24 8.10
C THR A 101 -0.58 -3.47 9.40
N LEU A 102 -1.56 -3.60 10.30
CA LEU A 102 -1.50 -2.98 11.63
C LEU A 102 -0.24 -3.40 12.41
N ARG A 103 0.07 -4.70 12.39
CA ARG A 103 1.28 -5.23 13.07
C ARG A 103 2.57 -4.75 12.41
N VAL A 104 2.58 -4.63 11.08
CA VAL A 104 3.71 -4.07 10.35
C VAL A 104 3.93 -2.61 10.71
N LEU A 105 2.87 -1.80 10.72
CA LEU A 105 2.94 -0.38 11.09
C LEU A 105 3.49 -0.21 12.51
N LYS A 106 3.07 -1.00 13.49
CA LYS A 106 3.62 -0.97 14.86
C LYS A 106 5.12 -1.26 14.90
N ILE A 107 5.60 -2.27 14.13
CA ILE A 107 7.04 -2.57 14.03
C ILE A 107 7.81 -1.38 13.43
N LEU A 108 7.24 -0.72 12.42
CA LEU A 108 7.86 0.43 11.77
C LEU A 108 7.83 1.66 12.68
N GLN A 109 6.74 1.85 13.43
CA GLN A 109 6.61 2.91 14.43
C GLN A 109 7.65 2.77 15.55
N ASP A 110 7.81 1.59 16.15
CA ASP A 110 8.82 1.30 17.17
C ASP A 110 10.25 1.66 16.71
N ARG A 111 10.48 1.63 15.40
CA ARG A 111 11.76 1.93 14.78
C ARG A 111 11.84 3.31 14.16
N GLN A 112 10.74 4.05 14.20
CA GLN A 112 10.64 5.35 13.54
C GLN A 112 11.11 5.28 12.08
N TYR A 113 10.74 4.18 11.38
CA TYR A 113 11.28 3.88 10.06
C TYR A 113 10.48 4.59 8.96
N PRO A 114 11.14 5.34 8.04
CA PRO A 114 10.46 6.05 6.97
C PRO A 114 9.59 5.09 6.13
N THR A 115 8.32 5.42 6.00
CA THR A 115 7.31 4.53 5.42
C THR A 115 6.42 5.27 4.44
N VAL A 116 6.11 4.62 3.32
CA VAL A 116 5.07 5.06 2.39
C VAL A 116 4.03 3.95 2.30
N ILE A 117 2.77 4.26 2.54
CA ILE A 117 1.67 3.31 2.34
C ILE A 117 0.82 3.74 1.15
N THR A 118 0.61 2.82 0.20
CA THR A 118 -0.25 3.06 -0.97
C THR A 118 -1.50 2.21 -0.82
N THR A 119 -2.68 2.85 -0.81
CA THR A 119 -3.96 2.16 -0.56
C THR A 119 -5.12 2.88 -1.22
N LYS A 120 -6.24 2.17 -1.41
CA LYS A 120 -7.57 2.71 -1.71
C LYS A 120 -8.44 2.80 -0.45
N PHE A 121 -8.04 2.16 0.64
CA PHE A 121 -8.76 2.07 1.91
C PHE A 121 -8.16 3.00 2.97
N SER A 122 -7.86 4.26 2.60
CA SER A 122 -7.34 5.28 3.53
C SER A 122 -8.24 5.46 4.76
N ASN A 123 -9.55 5.27 4.62
CA ASN A 123 -10.53 5.31 5.71
C ASN A 123 -10.23 4.32 6.86
N ARG A 124 -9.51 3.23 6.60
CA ARG A 124 -9.10 2.31 7.69
C ARG A 124 -8.03 2.92 8.58
N LEU A 125 -7.17 3.79 8.04
CA LEU A 125 -6.13 4.45 8.85
C LEU A 125 -6.71 5.45 9.86
N THR A 126 -7.96 5.88 9.70
CA THR A 126 -8.64 6.76 10.67
C THR A 126 -9.25 6.01 11.85
N GLU A 127 -9.26 4.66 11.85
CA GLU A 127 -9.66 3.88 13.02
C GLU A 127 -8.63 4.07 14.16
N SER A 128 -9.06 4.26 15.41
CA SER A 128 -8.19 4.59 16.57
C SER A 128 -6.94 3.71 16.67
N ARG A 129 -7.08 2.41 16.49
CA ARG A 129 -5.95 1.45 16.56
C ARG A 129 -4.89 1.65 15.47
N TYR A 130 -5.27 2.21 14.31
CA TYR A 130 -4.33 2.54 13.24
C TYR A 130 -3.73 3.92 13.48
N LEU A 131 -4.51 4.90 13.94
CA LEU A 131 -3.98 6.20 14.36
C LEU A 131 -2.90 6.02 15.44
N GLU A 132 -3.14 5.19 16.45
CA GLU A 132 -2.14 4.83 17.46
C GLU A 132 -0.87 4.19 16.85
N ALA A 133 -1.04 3.32 15.84
CA ALA A 133 0.08 2.62 15.20
C ALA A 133 0.89 3.50 14.23
N ILE A 134 0.36 4.64 13.82
CA ILE A 134 1.05 5.59 12.94
C ILE A 134 1.45 6.89 13.65
N GLU A 135 1.06 7.08 14.90
CA GLU A 135 1.42 8.26 15.68
C GLU A 135 2.94 8.40 15.76
N GLY A 136 3.46 9.55 15.31
CA GLY A 136 4.90 9.84 15.28
C GLY A 136 5.70 9.02 14.26
N LEU A 137 5.11 8.08 13.52
CA LEU A 137 5.79 7.36 12.44
C LEU A 137 6.08 8.34 11.28
N PRO A 138 7.29 8.40 10.72
CA PRO A 138 7.56 9.13 9.49
C PRO A 138 6.84 8.47 8.31
N LEU A 139 5.54 8.76 8.16
CA LEU A 139 4.62 8.12 7.22
C LEU A 139 4.12 9.10 6.17
N ALA A 140 4.14 8.65 4.91
CA ALA A 140 3.35 9.25 3.84
C ALA A 140 2.25 8.29 3.39
N VAL A 141 1.01 8.75 3.36
CA VAL A 141 -0.15 7.99 2.90
C VAL A 141 -0.48 8.41 1.46
N GLN A 142 -0.40 7.48 0.52
CA GLN A 142 -0.79 7.67 -0.86
C GLN A 142 -2.15 7.01 -1.10
N CYS A 143 -3.20 7.80 -1.29
CA CYS A 143 -4.50 7.27 -1.67
C CYS A 143 -4.63 7.21 -3.19
N SER A 144 -4.80 5.99 -3.74
CA SER A 144 -4.95 5.81 -5.19
C SER A 144 -6.39 6.05 -5.63
N VAL A 145 -6.55 6.81 -6.71
CA VAL A 145 -7.82 7.07 -7.40
C VAL A 145 -7.56 6.98 -8.90
N SER A 146 -8.46 6.34 -9.67
CA SER A 146 -8.32 6.20 -11.13
C SER A 146 -9.12 7.21 -11.93
N THR A 147 -10.17 7.78 -11.33
CA THR A 147 -11.04 8.81 -11.94
C THR A 147 -11.83 9.52 -10.85
N GLU A 148 -12.27 10.75 -11.12
CA GLU A 148 -13.17 11.51 -10.25
C GLU A 148 -14.66 11.21 -10.49
N ASP A 149 -15.00 10.61 -11.63
CA ASP A 149 -16.38 10.19 -11.92
C ASP A 149 -16.77 9.02 -11.00
N PRO A 150 -17.71 9.18 -10.06
CA PRO A 150 -18.08 8.16 -9.11
C PRO A 150 -18.66 6.90 -9.77
N ALA A 151 -19.41 7.05 -10.88
CA ALA A 151 -19.98 5.91 -11.59
C ALA A 151 -18.91 5.09 -12.31
N MET A 152 -17.93 5.78 -12.92
CA MET A 152 -16.79 5.13 -13.53
C MET A 152 -15.88 4.50 -12.48
N LEU A 153 -15.62 5.20 -11.36
CA LEU A 153 -14.82 4.67 -10.25
C LEU A 153 -15.40 3.37 -9.72
N GLN A 154 -16.71 3.31 -9.51
CA GLN A 154 -17.41 2.09 -9.07
C GLN A 154 -17.26 0.93 -10.07
N ARG A 155 -17.23 1.21 -11.36
CA ARG A 155 -17.01 0.20 -12.42
C ARG A 155 -15.56 -0.27 -12.48
N LEU A 156 -14.63 0.64 -12.31
CA LEU A 156 -13.18 0.35 -12.37
C LEU A 156 -12.66 -0.30 -11.08
N GLU A 157 -13.21 0.06 -9.94
CA GLU A 157 -12.74 -0.34 -8.59
C GLU A 157 -13.90 -0.83 -7.70
N PRO A 158 -14.65 -1.87 -8.10
CA PRO A 158 -15.94 -2.24 -7.49
C PRO A 158 -15.84 -2.67 -6.02
N GLY A 159 -14.66 -3.08 -5.57
CA GLY A 159 -14.42 -3.51 -4.18
C GLY A 159 -13.73 -2.47 -3.30
N ALA A 160 -13.54 -1.24 -3.78
CA ALA A 160 -12.88 -0.17 -3.04
C ALA A 160 -13.90 0.83 -2.46
N PRO A 161 -13.53 1.63 -1.44
CA PRO A 161 -14.35 2.73 -0.93
C PRO A 161 -14.67 3.77 -2.01
N SER A 162 -15.74 4.54 -1.82
CA SER A 162 -16.11 5.65 -2.70
C SER A 162 -15.03 6.74 -2.71
N LEU A 163 -15.08 7.64 -3.71
CA LEU A 163 -14.19 8.79 -3.75
C LEU A 163 -14.37 9.68 -2.51
N GLU A 164 -15.61 9.94 -2.14
CA GLU A 164 -15.96 10.74 -0.96
C GLU A 164 -15.36 10.17 0.33
N GLU A 165 -15.51 8.85 0.56
CA GLU A 165 -14.91 8.17 1.73
C GLU A 165 -13.38 8.29 1.74
N ARG A 166 -12.74 8.21 0.56
CA ARG A 166 -11.28 8.33 0.46
C ARG A 166 -10.82 9.76 0.74
N MET A 167 -11.52 10.77 0.21
CA MET A 167 -11.19 12.19 0.42
C MET A 167 -11.38 12.57 1.88
N ALA A 168 -12.53 12.24 2.48
CA ALA A 168 -12.79 12.50 3.89
C ALA A 168 -11.73 11.85 4.81
N ALA A 169 -11.24 10.65 4.45
CA ALA A 169 -10.18 9.99 5.18
C ALA A 169 -8.83 10.71 5.03
N LEU A 170 -8.52 11.25 3.85
CA LEU A 170 -7.29 12.04 3.65
C LEU A 170 -7.34 13.33 4.47
N ASP A 171 -8.48 14.01 4.50
CA ASP A 171 -8.67 15.23 5.29
C ASP A 171 -8.46 14.94 6.79
N ALA A 172 -9.09 13.89 7.32
CA ALA A 172 -8.94 13.49 8.71
C ALA A 172 -7.49 13.09 9.08
N LEU A 173 -6.79 12.40 8.18
CA LEU A 173 -5.38 12.04 8.37
C LEU A 173 -4.47 13.28 8.33
N ASN A 174 -4.75 14.23 7.43
CA ASN A 174 -4.02 15.49 7.35
C ASN A 174 -4.21 16.33 8.62
N GLU A 175 -5.44 16.42 9.13
CA GLU A 175 -5.74 17.07 10.42
C GLU A 175 -5.01 16.39 11.59
N ALA A 176 -4.81 15.08 11.53
CA ALA A 176 -4.00 14.32 12.50
C ALA A 176 -2.48 14.49 12.29
N GLY A 177 -2.04 15.35 11.35
CA GLY A 177 -0.62 15.64 11.08
C GLY A 177 0.10 14.59 10.23
N VAL A 178 -0.64 13.68 9.58
CA VAL A 178 -0.07 12.68 8.68
C VAL A 178 0.11 13.27 7.29
N HIS A 179 1.29 13.08 6.67
CA HIS A 179 1.49 13.50 5.29
C HIS A 179 0.66 12.66 4.33
N VAL A 180 -0.24 13.29 3.58
CA VAL A 180 -1.16 12.63 2.65
C VAL A 180 -0.92 13.07 1.21
N GLN A 181 -1.15 12.16 0.27
CA GLN A 181 -1.03 12.41 -1.16
C GLN A 181 -2.19 11.73 -1.90
N LEU A 182 -2.84 12.45 -2.79
CA LEU A 182 -3.71 11.84 -3.79
C LEU A 182 -2.84 11.32 -4.93
N ARG A 183 -3.01 10.04 -5.27
CA ARG A 183 -2.29 9.40 -6.38
C ARG A 183 -3.26 9.03 -7.49
N LEU A 184 -3.23 9.77 -8.58
CA LEU A 184 -4.00 9.42 -9.78
C LEU A 184 -3.31 8.21 -10.47
N TRP A 185 -3.85 7.00 -10.23
CA TRP A 185 -3.25 5.77 -10.75
C TRP A 185 -4.25 4.60 -10.86
N PRO A 186 -4.34 3.93 -12.02
CA PRO A 186 -3.67 4.31 -13.28
C PRO A 186 -4.28 5.59 -13.87
N TYR A 187 -3.46 6.40 -14.51
CA TYR A 187 -3.98 7.48 -15.34
C TYR A 187 -4.42 6.87 -16.68
N ILE A 188 -5.72 6.96 -16.96
CA ILE A 188 -6.34 6.51 -18.21
C ILE A 188 -6.93 7.77 -18.86
N PRO A 189 -6.31 8.34 -19.92
CA PRO A 189 -6.64 9.67 -20.44
C PRO A 189 -8.13 9.88 -20.71
N ASP A 190 -8.78 8.88 -21.31
CA ASP A 190 -10.21 8.97 -21.70
C ASP A 190 -11.19 8.75 -20.53
N LEU A 191 -10.70 8.35 -19.35
CA LEU A 191 -11.52 8.01 -18.19
C LEU A 191 -11.17 8.83 -16.94
N ALA A 192 -10.04 9.49 -16.95
CA ALA A 192 -9.52 10.19 -15.78
C ALA A 192 -9.96 11.65 -15.68
N GLY A 193 -10.72 12.18 -16.66
CA GLY A 193 -11.06 13.60 -16.73
C GLY A 193 -9.86 14.48 -17.13
N ASN A 194 -9.96 15.77 -16.93
CA ASN A 194 -8.90 16.73 -17.22
C ASN A 194 -7.97 16.86 -15.99
N PRO A 195 -6.68 16.43 -16.06
CA PRO A 195 -5.79 16.54 -14.93
C PRO A 195 -5.59 17.95 -14.39
N GLY A 196 -5.81 18.97 -15.21
CA GLY A 196 -5.72 20.37 -14.80
C GLY A 196 -6.85 20.85 -13.88
N GLU A 197 -7.88 20.05 -13.68
CA GLU A 197 -8.99 20.34 -12.79
C GLU A 197 -8.81 19.75 -11.37
N TYR A 198 -7.74 18.94 -11.17
CA TYR A 198 -7.43 18.32 -9.86
C TYR A 198 -6.49 19.15 -8.97
N PHE A 199 -6.02 20.33 -9.45
CA PHE A 199 -5.04 21.16 -8.74
C PHE A 199 -5.46 22.61 -8.69
#